data_18a46f7c567383cc960b57f2fbcd14cd
#
_entry.id   18a46f7c567383cc960b57f2fbcd14cd
#
_cell.length_a   1.000
_cell.length_b   1.000
_cell.length_c   1.000
_cell.angle_alpha   90.00
_cell.angle_beta   90.00
_cell.angle_gamma   90.00
#
_symmetry.space_group_name_H-M   'P 1'
#
loop_
_entity.id
_entity.type
_entity.pdbx_description
1 polymer ?
#
loop_
_entity_poly.entity_id
_entity_poly.type
_entity_poly.pdbx_seq_one_letter_code
_entity_poly.pdbx_strand_id
1 'polypeptide(L)'
;DNYPFMVLTAYLLDKDLFNGQLLDLLHQEKKLTSRVNVLPDVYSFSKKDFKQYPLNMGHVIFGASEYIKDGLIPLNELIGQSPWQDRMMELLDELHLYIEDFDTLDQYFKKTSSVEEINGEMLQTLSRVFWMTGDQKYLDWALKIADNYLIDTDLSQIEYLKLRDHGCEIIGGLSELYLT
;
A
#
# COMPACT_ATOMS: atom_id res chain seq x y z
N ASP A 1 8.68 4.12 -3.64
CA ASP A 1 7.99 5.33 -4.09
C ASP A 1 8.46 5.80 -5.46
N ASN A 2 9.75 5.90 -5.72
CA ASN A 2 10.26 6.47 -6.99
C ASN A 2 9.98 5.61 -8.22
N TYR A 3 9.98 4.29 -8.10
CA TYR A 3 9.80 3.39 -9.24
C TYR A 3 8.43 3.52 -9.90
N PRO A 4 7.30 3.48 -9.19
CA PRO A 4 5.99 3.67 -9.81
C PRO A 4 5.81 5.04 -10.47
N PHE A 5 6.35 6.11 -9.88
CA PHE A 5 6.34 7.44 -10.51
C PHE A 5 7.17 7.48 -11.79
N MET A 6 8.30 6.77 -11.84
CA MET A 6 9.08 6.62 -13.05
C MET A 6 8.29 5.86 -14.13
N VAL A 7 7.55 4.82 -13.76
CA VAL A 7 6.69 4.05 -14.67
C VAL A 7 5.59 4.94 -15.23
N LEU A 8 4.90 5.70 -14.38
CA LEU A 8 3.86 6.65 -14.79
C LEU A 8 4.41 7.72 -15.75
N THR A 9 5.57 8.28 -15.43
CA THR A 9 6.23 9.28 -16.27
C THR A 9 6.62 8.69 -17.63
N ALA A 10 7.17 7.49 -17.67
CA ALA A 10 7.52 6.81 -18.91
C ALA A 10 6.28 6.46 -19.74
N TYR A 11 5.19 6.05 -19.11
CA TYR A 11 3.92 5.83 -19.81
C TYR A 11 3.47 7.06 -20.59
N LEU A 12 3.66 8.25 -20.02
CA LEU A 12 3.27 9.50 -20.66
C LEU A 12 4.26 9.99 -21.72
N LEU A 13 5.57 9.82 -21.47
CA LEU A 13 6.63 10.50 -22.22
C LEU A 13 7.53 9.58 -23.05
N ASP A 14 7.66 8.31 -22.69
CA ASP A 14 8.58 7.35 -23.34
C ASP A 14 8.00 5.93 -23.35
N LYS A 15 7.24 5.62 -24.39
CA LYS A 15 6.58 4.32 -24.54
C LYS A 15 7.56 3.16 -24.70
N ASP A 16 8.74 3.39 -25.24
CA ASP A 16 9.74 2.33 -25.45
C ASP A 16 10.36 1.95 -24.10
N LEU A 17 10.65 2.93 -23.25
CA LEU A 17 11.08 2.69 -21.88
C LEU A 17 9.99 1.97 -21.07
N PHE A 18 8.74 2.42 -21.19
CA PHE A 18 7.60 1.83 -20.48
C PHE A 18 7.36 0.36 -20.89
N ASN A 19 7.27 0.06 -22.18
CA ASN A 19 6.97 -1.29 -22.68
C ASN A 19 8.18 -2.24 -22.68
N GLY A 20 9.39 -1.71 -22.52
CA GLY A 20 10.64 -2.47 -22.49
C GLY A 20 11.19 -2.61 -21.06
N GLN A 21 12.16 -1.76 -20.74
CA GLN A 21 12.94 -1.90 -19.52
C GLN A 21 12.13 -1.87 -18.22
N LEU A 22 11.07 -1.06 -18.15
CA LEU A 22 10.26 -0.97 -16.93
C LEU A 22 9.38 -2.19 -16.74
N LEU A 23 8.84 -2.76 -17.81
CA LEU A 23 8.09 -4.01 -17.75
C LEU A 23 9.02 -5.19 -17.39
N ASP A 24 10.22 -5.23 -17.95
CA ASP A 24 11.23 -6.22 -17.58
C ASP A 24 11.63 -6.08 -16.10
N LEU A 25 11.76 -4.86 -15.60
CA LEU A 25 12.06 -4.60 -14.20
C LEU A 25 10.95 -5.10 -13.28
N LEU A 26 9.68 -4.89 -13.62
CA LEU A 26 8.54 -5.44 -12.89
C LEU A 26 8.62 -6.97 -12.78
N HIS A 27 8.92 -7.64 -13.90
CA HIS A 27 9.10 -9.10 -13.90
C HIS A 27 10.29 -9.58 -13.08
N GLN A 28 11.37 -8.80 -13.04
CA GLN A 28 12.54 -9.13 -12.19
C GLN A 28 12.25 -8.84 -10.70
N GLU A 29 11.59 -7.76 -10.40
CA GLU A 29 11.17 -7.42 -9.04
C GLU A 29 10.32 -8.55 -8.46
N LYS A 30 9.34 -9.06 -9.16
CA LYS A 30 8.53 -10.22 -8.75
C LYS A 30 9.37 -11.47 -8.44
N LYS A 31 10.47 -11.72 -9.15
CA LYS A 31 11.36 -12.88 -8.94
C LYS A 31 12.31 -12.70 -7.76
N LEU A 32 12.69 -11.45 -7.47
CA LEU A 32 13.68 -11.13 -6.44
C LEU A 32 13.02 -10.86 -5.08
N THR A 33 11.72 -10.99 -5.00
CA THR A 33 10.98 -10.21 -4.09
C THR A 33 11.21 -10.52 -2.67
N SER A 34 11.46 -11.66 -2.13
CA SER A 34 11.22 -11.51 -0.75
C SER A 34 11.41 -12.75 0.07
N ARG A 35 11.81 -12.53 1.29
CA ARG A 35 11.64 -13.46 2.39
C ARG A 35 10.16 -13.56 2.83
N VAL A 36 9.26 -12.72 2.30
CA VAL A 36 7.84 -12.62 2.69
C VAL A 36 6.96 -12.71 1.45
N ASN A 37 6.95 -13.89 0.85
CA ASN A 37 6.14 -14.23 -0.31
C ASN A 37 6.23 -13.16 -1.43
N VAL A 38 5.15 -12.43 -1.74
CA VAL A 38 5.11 -11.44 -2.83
C VAL A 38 5.37 -10.00 -2.36
N LEU A 39 5.44 -9.75 -1.04
CA LEU A 39 5.66 -8.40 -0.52
C LEU A 39 7.12 -7.96 -0.75
N PRO A 40 7.35 -6.71 -1.13
CA PRO A 40 8.71 -6.20 -1.34
C PRO A 40 9.51 -6.16 -0.04
N ASP A 41 10.78 -6.54 -0.12
CA ASP A 41 11.71 -6.59 1.01
C ASP A 41 13.04 -5.94 0.62
N VAL A 42 13.89 -5.67 1.59
CA VAL A 42 15.17 -5.01 1.38
C VAL A 42 16.19 -6.00 0.82
N TYR A 43 16.54 -5.82 -0.45
CA TYR A 43 17.54 -6.62 -1.15
C TYR A 43 18.80 -5.81 -1.43
N SER A 44 19.97 -6.38 -1.12
CA SER A 44 21.26 -5.77 -1.44
C SER A 44 21.75 -6.21 -2.80
N PHE A 45 21.64 -5.39 -3.83
CA PHE A 45 22.14 -5.68 -5.18
C PHE A 45 23.66 -5.89 -5.22
N SER A 46 24.41 -5.16 -4.40
CA SER A 46 25.88 -5.32 -4.35
C SER A 46 26.32 -6.65 -3.75
N LYS A 47 25.57 -7.18 -2.79
CA LYS A 47 25.85 -8.45 -2.13
C LYS A 47 25.01 -9.61 -2.68
N LYS A 48 24.02 -9.30 -3.51
CA LYS A 48 23.04 -10.23 -4.08
C LYS A 48 22.36 -11.09 -3.01
N ASP A 49 21.96 -10.46 -1.90
CA ASP A 49 21.45 -11.15 -0.72
C ASP A 49 20.49 -10.28 0.10
N PHE A 50 19.55 -10.92 0.79
CA PHE A 50 18.70 -10.32 1.84
C PHE A 50 19.34 -10.32 3.23
N LYS A 51 20.34 -11.17 3.47
CA LYS A 51 20.91 -11.43 4.81
C LYS A 51 21.55 -10.22 5.47
N GLN A 52 21.86 -9.19 4.71
CA GLN A 52 22.47 -7.98 5.26
C GLN A 52 21.54 -7.27 6.24
N TYR A 53 20.24 -7.43 6.07
CA TYR A 53 19.24 -6.76 6.87
C TYR A 53 18.37 -7.78 7.61
N PRO A 54 18.17 -7.65 8.93
CA PRO A 54 17.21 -8.48 9.63
C PRO A 54 15.81 -8.24 9.05
N LEU A 55 14.99 -9.30 8.98
CA LEU A 55 13.61 -9.18 8.56
C LEU A 55 12.83 -8.34 9.57
N ASN A 56 12.18 -7.29 9.10
CA ASN A 56 11.29 -6.46 9.88
C ASN A 56 9.93 -6.40 9.16
N MET A 57 8.95 -7.13 9.68
CA MET A 57 7.63 -7.22 9.08
C MET A 57 6.92 -5.87 9.01
N GLY A 58 7.06 -5.01 10.03
CA GLY A 58 6.51 -3.67 9.99
C GLY A 58 7.05 -2.86 8.81
N HIS A 59 8.35 -2.93 8.54
CA HIS A 59 8.94 -2.29 7.37
C HIS A 59 8.45 -2.86 6.03
N VAL A 60 8.23 -4.17 5.98
CA VAL A 60 7.72 -4.82 4.76
C VAL A 60 6.29 -4.39 4.48
N ILE A 61 5.43 -4.40 5.51
CA ILE A 61 4.03 -3.99 5.40
C ILE A 61 3.94 -2.51 5.01
N PHE A 62 4.65 -1.65 5.72
CA PHE A 62 4.69 -0.22 5.45
C PHE A 62 5.14 0.08 4.01
N GLY A 63 6.27 -0.46 3.60
CA GLY A 63 6.77 -0.27 2.24
C GLY A 63 5.85 -0.80 1.15
N ALA A 64 5.10 -1.89 1.41
CA ALA A 64 4.11 -2.41 0.47
C ALA A 64 2.89 -1.48 0.38
N SER A 65 2.41 -0.94 1.50
CA SER A 65 1.29 0.02 1.55
C SER A 65 1.62 1.29 0.76
N GLU A 66 2.78 1.91 1.03
CA GLU A 66 3.26 3.08 0.28
C GLU A 66 3.44 2.78 -1.22
N TYR A 67 4.01 1.62 -1.56
CA TYR A 67 4.20 1.22 -2.95
C TYR A 67 2.88 1.13 -3.70
N ILE A 68 1.83 0.61 -3.06
CA ILE A 68 0.50 0.54 -3.64
C ILE A 68 -0.12 1.94 -3.72
N LYS A 69 -0.25 2.63 -2.58
CA LYS A 69 -0.97 3.91 -2.49
C LYS A 69 -0.34 4.99 -3.36
N ASP A 70 0.96 5.24 -3.18
CA ASP A 70 1.63 6.36 -3.83
C ASP A 70 2.10 6.05 -5.26
N GLY A 71 2.19 4.78 -5.59
CA GLY A 71 2.73 4.36 -6.87
C GLY A 71 1.76 3.63 -7.77
N LEU A 72 1.27 2.47 -7.34
CA LEU A 72 0.46 1.62 -8.22
C LEU A 72 -0.97 2.14 -8.41
N ILE A 73 -1.58 2.77 -7.41
CA ILE A 73 -2.92 3.37 -7.55
C ILE A 73 -2.93 4.45 -8.64
N PRO A 74 -2.12 5.52 -8.57
CA PRO A 74 -2.13 6.55 -9.61
C PRO A 74 -1.80 6.01 -11.00
N LEU A 75 -0.91 5.02 -11.06
CA LEU A 75 -0.56 4.38 -12.32
C LEU A 75 -1.75 3.63 -12.92
N ASN A 76 -2.42 2.80 -12.12
CA ASN A 76 -3.52 1.96 -12.57
C ASN A 76 -4.81 2.74 -12.85
N GLU A 77 -5.05 3.84 -12.14
CA GLU A 77 -6.13 4.79 -12.46
C GLU A 77 -5.97 5.38 -13.87
N LEU A 78 -4.74 5.59 -14.31
CA LEU A 78 -4.44 6.13 -15.62
C LEU A 78 -4.42 5.07 -16.72
N ILE A 79 -3.75 3.94 -16.51
CA ILE A 79 -3.52 2.94 -17.56
C ILE A 79 -4.56 1.81 -17.59
N GLY A 80 -5.29 1.61 -16.48
CA GLY A 80 -6.27 0.54 -16.35
C GLY A 80 -5.62 -0.85 -16.29
N GLN A 81 -6.28 -1.83 -16.88
CA GLN A 81 -5.83 -3.23 -16.85
C GLN A 81 -4.43 -3.40 -17.46
N SER A 82 -3.50 -3.93 -16.67
CA SER A 82 -2.09 -4.05 -17.03
C SER A 82 -1.35 -4.98 -16.08
N PRO A 83 -0.10 -5.39 -16.38
CA PRO A 83 0.75 -6.15 -15.46
C PRO A 83 0.99 -5.44 -14.11
N TRP A 84 0.93 -4.12 -14.07
CA TRP A 84 1.04 -3.36 -12.81
C TRP A 84 -0.24 -3.44 -11.97
N GLN A 85 -1.42 -3.54 -12.61
CA GLN A 85 -2.66 -3.83 -11.90
C GLN A 85 -2.63 -5.24 -11.29
N ASP A 86 -2.20 -6.23 -12.07
CA ASP A 86 -2.03 -7.60 -11.56
C ASP A 86 -1.08 -7.63 -10.35
N ARG A 87 0.03 -6.87 -10.42
CA ARG A 87 0.98 -6.74 -9.31
C ARG A 87 0.35 -6.09 -8.09
N MET A 88 -0.43 -5.05 -8.27
CA MET A 88 -1.16 -4.38 -7.18
C MET A 88 -2.11 -5.33 -6.47
N MET A 89 -2.87 -6.13 -7.24
CA MET A 89 -3.80 -7.10 -6.66
C MET A 89 -3.08 -8.20 -5.89
N GLU A 90 -1.95 -8.72 -6.41
CA GLU A 90 -1.13 -9.70 -5.68
C GLU A 90 -0.63 -9.15 -4.33
N LEU A 91 -0.20 -7.89 -4.31
CA LEU A 91 0.26 -7.23 -3.09
C LEU A 91 -0.88 -7.04 -2.08
N LEU A 92 -2.06 -6.64 -2.55
CA LEU A 92 -3.24 -6.47 -1.70
C LEU A 92 -3.71 -7.80 -1.10
N ASP A 93 -3.77 -8.85 -1.90
CA ASP A 93 -4.16 -10.19 -1.41
C ASP A 93 -3.18 -10.70 -0.35
N GLU A 94 -1.88 -10.43 -0.50
CA GLU A 94 -0.88 -10.79 0.53
C GLU A 94 -0.98 -9.89 1.76
N LEU A 95 -1.15 -8.57 1.58
CA LEU A 95 -1.29 -7.63 2.70
C LEU A 95 -2.52 -7.95 3.57
N HIS A 96 -3.59 -8.46 2.98
CA HIS A 96 -4.79 -8.85 3.73
C HIS A 96 -4.50 -9.89 4.82
N LEU A 97 -3.45 -10.70 4.66
CA LEU A 97 -3.02 -11.67 5.69
C LEU A 97 -2.42 -11.00 6.93
N TYR A 98 -2.00 -9.75 6.82
CA TYR A 98 -1.30 -9.00 7.88
C TYR A 98 -2.09 -7.78 8.37
N ILE A 99 -3.04 -7.31 7.58
CA ILE A 99 -3.86 -6.11 7.86
C ILE A 99 -5.33 -6.50 7.64
N GLU A 100 -5.85 -7.43 8.40
CA GLU A 100 -7.27 -7.77 8.29
C GLU A 100 -8.15 -6.71 8.97
N ASP A 101 -7.66 -6.17 10.08
CA ASP A 101 -8.27 -5.13 10.89
C ASP A 101 -7.19 -4.31 11.62
N PHE A 102 -7.64 -3.35 12.44
CA PHE A 102 -6.74 -2.50 13.21
C PHE A 102 -5.85 -3.29 14.19
N ASP A 103 -6.42 -4.20 14.95
CA ASP A 103 -5.71 -4.96 15.99
C ASP A 103 -4.63 -5.88 15.40
N THR A 104 -4.90 -6.44 14.25
CA THR A 104 -3.95 -7.30 13.54
C THR A 104 -2.68 -6.55 13.18
N LEU A 105 -2.81 -5.28 12.81
CA LEU A 105 -1.67 -4.44 12.42
C LEU A 105 -0.80 -4.04 13.61
N ASP A 106 -1.39 -3.71 14.77
CA ASP A 106 -0.67 -3.22 15.95
C ASP A 106 0.42 -4.18 16.45
N GLN A 107 0.26 -5.48 16.24
CA GLN A 107 1.25 -6.49 16.60
C GLN A 107 2.62 -6.29 15.91
N TYR A 108 2.66 -5.65 14.75
CA TYR A 108 3.90 -5.42 13.99
C TYR A 108 4.59 -4.10 14.34
N PHE A 109 3.87 -3.13 14.88
CA PHE A 109 4.35 -1.75 15.05
C PHE A 109 4.57 -1.29 16.49
N LYS A 110 4.20 -2.07 17.50
CA LYS A 110 4.42 -1.77 18.92
C LYS A 110 4.02 -0.34 19.33
N LYS A 111 2.84 0.11 18.92
CA LYS A 111 2.27 1.44 19.24
C LYS A 111 3.08 2.61 18.67
N THR A 112 3.54 2.52 17.45
CA THR A 112 4.13 3.66 16.73
C THR A 112 3.05 4.38 15.90
N SER A 113 3.31 5.63 15.52
CA SER A 113 2.43 6.41 14.61
C SER A 113 2.25 5.80 13.22
N SER A 114 3.03 4.78 12.91
CA SER A 114 2.93 4.06 11.63
C SER A 114 1.65 3.22 11.49
N VAL A 115 0.98 2.90 12.59
CA VAL A 115 -0.31 2.18 12.53
C VAL A 115 -1.40 3.07 11.92
N GLU A 116 -1.49 4.32 12.39
CA GLU A 116 -2.46 5.30 11.88
C GLU A 116 -2.17 5.63 10.42
N GLU A 117 -0.91 5.79 10.07
CA GLU A 117 -0.49 6.06 8.69
C GLU A 117 -0.91 4.92 7.76
N ILE A 118 -0.54 3.68 8.08
CA ILE A 118 -0.86 2.52 7.25
C ILE A 118 -2.38 2.32 7.14
N ASN A 119 -3.12 2.45 8.24
CA ASN A 119 -4.57 2.33 8.19
C ASN A 119 -5.19 3.42 7.30
N GLY A 120 -4.71 4.66 7.38
CA GLY A 120 -5.15 5.74 6.51
C GLY A 120 -4.83 5.48 5.04
N GLU A 121 -3.63 5.01 4.74
CA GLU A 121 -3.22 4.59 3.40
C GLU A 121 -4.06 3.44 2.87
N MET A 122 -4.34 2.44 3.71
CA MET A 122 -5.18 1.31 3.34
C MET A 122 -6.63 1.73 3.07
N LEU A 123 -7.19 2.65 3.85
CA LEU A 123 -8.52 3.20 3.59
C LEU A 123 -8.59 3.89 2.22
N GLN A 124 -7.61 4.73 1.89
CA GLN A 124 -7.51 5.37 0.57
C GLN A 124 -7.37 4.32 -0.55
N THR A 125 -6.44 3.39 -0.37
CA THR A 125 -6.17 2.32 -1.33
C THR A 125 -7.42 1.48 -1.60
N LEU A 126 -8.07 0.99 -0.57
CA LEU A 126 -9.21 0.07 -0.68
C LEU A 126 -10.44 0.77 -1.28
N SER A 127 -10.71 2.02 -0.92
CA SER A 127 -11.77 2.83 -1.52
C SER A 127 -11.54 2.99 -3.03
N ARG A 128 -10.32 3.35 -3.42
CA ARG A 128 -9.96 3.54 -4.84
C ARG A 128 -9.96 2.23 -5.63
N VAL A 129 -9.49 1.13 -5.03
CA VAL A 129 -9.56 -0.19 -5.67
C VAL A 129 -11.01 -0.64 -5.84
N PHE A 130 -11.88 -0.38 -4.86
CA PHE A 130 -13.31 -0.62 -5.02
C PHE A 130 -13.89 0.20 -6.18
N TRP A 131 -13.56 1.49 -6.31
CA TRP A 131 -14.01 2.31 -7.45
C TRP A 131 -13.53 1.78 -8.80
N MET A 132 -12.31 1.24 -8.86
CA MET A 132 -11.75 0.67 -10.09
C MET A 132 -12.36 -0.68 -10.47
N THR A 133 -12.72 -1.50 -9.48
CA THR A 133 -13.08 -2.91 -9.71
C THR A 133 -14.54 -3.24 -9.49
N GLY A 134 -15.23 -2.49 -8.63
CA GLY A 134 -16.57 -2.81 -8.13
C GLY A 134 -16.62 -4.02 -7.21
N ASP A 135 -15.47 -4.56 -6.78
CA ASP A 135 -15.42 -5.76 -5.93
C ASP A 135 -15.66 -5.39 -4.47
N GLN A 136 -16.79 -5.83 -3.95
CA GLN A 136 -17.28 -5.53 -2.60
C GLN A 136 -16.30 -5.92 -1.49
N LYS A 137 -15.43 -6.91 -1.71
CA LYS A 137 -14.45 -7.34 -0.70
C LYS A 137 -13.54 -6.20 -0.23
N TYR A 138 -13.20 -5.26 -1.11
CA TYR A 138 -12.35 -4.13 -0.76
C TYR A 138 -13.08 -3.09 0.08
N LEU A 139 -14.34 -2.84 -0.22
CA LEU A 139 -15.16 -1.97 0.62
C LEU A 139 -15.40 -2.59 2.00
N ASP A 140 -15.72 -3.88 2.07
CA ASP A 140 -15.91 -4.58 3.34
C ASP A 140 -14.64 -4.55 4.20
N TRP A 141 -13.48 -4.68 3.57
CA TRP A 141 -12.19 -4.55 4.27
C TRP A 141 -11.94 -3.12 4.75
N ALA A 142 -12.18 -2.11 3.91
CA ALA A 142 -12.07 -0.71 4.32
C ALA A 142 -12.99 -0.38 5.50
N LEU A 143 -14.23 -0.87 5.50
CA LEU A 143 -15.17 -0.66 6.60
C LEU A 143 -14.67 -1.27 7.91
N LYS A 144 -14.10 -2.47 7.90
CA LYS A 144 -13.49 -3.07 9.11
C LYS A 144 -12.39 -2.20 9.71
N ILE A 145 -11.53 -1.62 8.87
CA ILE A 145 -10.48 -0.70 9.34
C ILE A 145 -11.12 0.58 9.89
N ALA A 146 -12.11 1.13 9.19
CA ALA A 146 -12.76 2.38 9.57
C ALA A 146 -13.57 2.27 10.88
N ASP A 147 -14.18 1.14 11.15
CA ASP A 147 -15.00 0.91 12.35
C ASP A 147 -14.22 1.21 13.64
N ASN A 148 -12.94 0.87 13.67
CA ASN A 148 -12.07 1.21 14.80
C ASN A 148 -11.97 2.73 15.06
N TYR A 149 -11.98 3.54 14.01
CA TYR A 149 -11.87 5.01 14.13
C TYR A 149 -13.23 5.70 14.29
N LEU A 150 -14.30 5.10 13.77
CA LEU A 150 -15.63 5.73 13.73
C LEU A 150 -16.55 5.25 14.86
N ILE A 151 -16.37 4.02 15.33
CA ILE A 151 -17.25 3.37 16.30
C ILE A 151 -16.52 3.13 17.62
N ASP A 152 -15.34 2.50 17.56
CA ASP A 152 -14.64 2.03 18.75
C ASP A 152 -13.76 3.12 19.40
N THR A 153 -13.39 4.15 18.63
CA THR A 153 -12.59 5.26 19.13
C THR A 153 -13.42 6.53 19.32
N ASP A 154 -13.57 6.99 20.57
CA ASP A 154 -14.14 8.30 20.83
C ASP A 154 -13.15 9.40 20.47
N LEU A 155 -13.29 9.94 19.26
CA LEU A 155 -12.42 11.01 18.74
C LEU A 155 -12.43 12.26 19.63
N SER A 156 -13.47 12.47 20.46
CA SER A 156 -13.54 13.60 21.39
C SER A 156 -12.57 13.46 22.58
N GLN A 157 -12.07 12.25 22.84
CA GLN A 157 -11.12 11.96 23.90
C GLN A 157 -9.65 11.98 23.44
N ILE A 158 -9.42 12.16 22.15
CA ILE A 158 -8.05 12.29 21.61
C ILE A 158 -7.50 13.66 22.03
N GLU A 159 -6.39 13.64 22.76
CA GLU A 159 -5.73 14.85 23.28
C GLU A 159 -5.30 15.81 22.16
N TYR A 160 -4.84 15.27 21.05
CA TYR A 160 -4.58 16.02 19.81
C TYR A 160 -4.68 15.12 18.58
N LEU A 161 -5.18 15.67 17.48
CA LEU A 161 -5.17 15.02 16.17
C LEU A 161 -4.08 15.67 15.31
N LYS A 162 -3.14 14.85 14.86
CA LYS A 162 -2.08 15.31 13.97
C LYS A 162 -2.65 15.41 12.54
N LEU A 163 -2.75 16.63 12.02
CA LEU A 163 -3.33 16.90 10.69
C LEU A 163 -2.27 17.06 9.58
N ARG A 164 -1.04 16.72 9.87
CA ARG A 164 0.07 16.75 8.92
C ARG A 164 0.94 15.52 9.09
N ASP A 165 1.79 15.26 8.11
CA ASP A 165 2.65 14.09 8.15
C ASP A 165 1.79 12.82 8.28
N HIS A 166 2.24 11.80 8.93
CA HIS A 166 1.56 10.51 9.03
C HIS A 166 0.15 10.52 9.66
N GLY A 167 -0.29 11.60 10.27
CA GLY A 167 -1.64 11.68 10.88
C GLY A 167 -2.73 12.14 9.93
N CYS A 168 -2.39 12.76 8.79
CA CYS A 168 -3.38 13.22 7.80
C CYS A 168 -3.98 12.07 6.99
N GLU A 169 -3.30 10.93 6.90
CA GLU A 169 -3.71 9.78 6.10
C GLU A 169 -5.07 9.22 6.57
N ILE A 170 -5.32 9.18 7.88
CA ILE A 170 -6.62 8.75 8.42
C ILE A 170 -7.75 9.64 7.93
N ILE A 171 -7.58 10.96 7.98
CA ILE A 171 -8.61 11.90 7.53
C ILE A 171 -8.86 11.75 6.02
N GLY A 172 -7.77 11.63 5.25
CA GLY A 172 -7.86 11.35 3.81
C GLY A 172 -8.61 10.05 3.53
N GLY A 173 -8.20 8.96 4.20
CA GLY A 173 -8.79 7.65 4.03
C GLY A 173 -10.27 7.58 4.40
N LEU A 174 -10.66 8.13 5.54
CA LEU A 174 -12.07 8.20 5.95
C LEU A 174 -12.89 9.09 5.00
N SER A 175 -12.29 10.16 4.47
CA SER A 175 -12.97 11.03 3.50
C SER A 175 -13.20 10.32 2.17
N GLU A 176 -12.25 9.58 1.65
CA GLU A 176 -12.40 8.79 0.43
C GLU A 176 -13.42 7.66 0.63
N LEU A 177 -13.38 6.98 1.77
CA LEU A 177 -14.37 5.95 2.11
C LEU A 177 -15.79 6.52 2.22
N TYR A 178 -15.96 7.73 2.79
CA TYR A 178 -17.26 8.39 2.88
C TYR A 178 -17.86 8.70 1.50
N LEU A 179 -17.03 8.92 0.48
CA LEU A 179 -17.46 9.18 -0.90
C LEU A 179 -17.75 7.90 -1.69
N THR A 180 -17.46 6.75 -1.10
CA THR A 180 -17.67 5.42 -1.70
C THR A 180 -19.09 4.92 -1.46
#